data_3eff2fad66cd0bcc7485b28288b1022c
#
_entry.id   3eff2fad66cd0bcc7485b28288b1022c
#
_cell.length_a   1.000
_cell.length_b   1.000
_cell.length_c   1.000
_cell.angle_alpha   90.00
_cell.angle_beta   90.00
_cell.angle_gamma   90.00
#
_symmetry.space_group_name_H-M   'P 1'
#
loop_
_entity.id
_entity.type
_entity.pdbx_description
1 polymer ?
#
loop_
_entity_poly.entity_id
_entity_poly.type
_entity_poly.pdbx_seq_one_letter_code
_entity_poly.pdbx_strand_id
1 'polypeptide(L)'
;TYGSGAGLTPTSESIAQVVTALSALGIDGDSDERFVKPGGSAIDALLVFALPGGGFRHVLEGERDGMATEQGYYALTAYFRFLEGKTSLYDMTDILDKGGDPKVEAKTNLARTAEKAAQAVSGIPAWTLVMTAAAFFGLGMVMGRRKKK
;
A
#
# COMPACT_ATOMS: atom_id res chain seq x y z
N THR A 1 11.82 10.75 8.82
CA THR A 1 12.24 9.34 8.93
C THR A 1 11.52 8.69 10.09
N TYR A 2 10.79 7.61 9.82
CA TYR A 2 10.18 6.76 10.83
C TYR A 2 11.22 5.69 11.21
N GLY A 3 12.19 6.06 12.04
CA GLY A 3 13.17 5.15 12.58
C GLY A 3 13.26 5.34 14.10
N SER A 4 13.52 4.31 14.83
CA SER A 4 13.65 4.37 16.28
C SER A 4 15.04 4.89 16.67
N GLY A 5 15.13 6.18 17.00
CA GLY A 5 16.33 6.83 17.51
C GLY A 5 17.21 7.51 16.45
N ALA A 6 18.04 8.45 16.89
CA ALA A 6 18.98 9.15 16.04
C ALA A 6 20.03 8.17 15.47
N GLY A 7 20.07 8.07 14.14
CA GLY A 7 21.06 7.23 13.44
C GLY A 7 20.66 5.77 13.22
N LEU A 8 19.42 5.37 13.54
CA LEU A 8 18.94 4.01 13.26
C LEU A 8 18.42 3.90 11.82
N THR A 9 18.67 2.78 11.19
CA THR A 9 18.15 2.44 9.88
C THR A 9 16.62 2.27 9.95
N PRO A 10 15.84 2.95 9.09
CA PRO A 10 14.40 2.72 9.02
C PRO A 10 14.10 1.27 8.66
N THR A 11 13.12 0.67 9.33
CA THR A 11 12.64 -0.68 9.02
C THR A 11 11.14 -0.66 8.74
N SER A 12 10.69 -1.57 7.90
CA SER A 12 9.26 -1.67 7.55
C SER A 12 8.39 -1.96 8.77
N GLU A 13 8.87 -2.77 9.71
CA GLU A 13 8.14 -3.13 10.92
C GLU A 13 7.91 -1.91 11.83
N SER A 14 8.91 -1.04 11.98
CA SER A 14 8.75 0.20 12.77
C SER A 14 7.68 1.10 12.16
N ILE A 15 7.64 1.19 10.83
CA ILE A 15 6.64 1.99 10.12
C ILE A 15 5.27 1.32 10.20
N ALA A 16 5.21 -0.01 10.06
CA ALA A 16 3.98 -0.77 10.19
C ALA A 16 3.31 -0.56 11.56
N GLN A 17 4.09 -0.52 12.64
CA GLN A 17 3.57 -0.21 13.98
C GLN A 17 2.98 1.21 14.05
N VAL A 18 3.63 2.20 13.43
CA VAL A 18 3.10 3.57 13.36
C VAL A 18 1.77 3.62 12.61
N VAL A 19 1.70 3.01 11.42
CA VAL A 19 0.47 2.96 10.62
C VAL A 19 -0.66 2.29 11.39
N THR A 20 -0.38 1.16 12.04
CA THR A 20 -1.35 0.43 12.85
C THR A 20 -1.87 1.27 14.02
N ALA A 21 -0.98 1.95 14.74
CA ALA A 21 -1.35 2.79 15.87
C ALA A 21 -2.19 4.00 15.43
N LEU A 22 -1.81 4.68 14.35
CA LEU A 22 -2.58 5.82 13.81
C LEU A 22 -3.98 5.37 13.39
N SER A 23 -4.09 4.25 12.68
CA SER A 23 -5.37 3.68 12.26
C SER A 23 -6.26 3.35 13.46
N ALA A 24 -5.70 2.78 14.53
CA ALA A 24 -6.43 2.46 15.75
C ALA A 24 -6.91 3.70 16.52
N LEU A 25 -6.18 4.81 16.39
CA LEU A 25 -6.53 6.11 16.97
C LEU A 25 -7.49 6.93 16.09
N GLY A 26 -7.90 6.42 14.94
CA GLY A 26 -8.75 7.15 13.99
C GLY A 26 -8.02 8.29 13.28
N ILE A 27 -6.71 8.22 13.16
CA ILE A 27 -5.86 9.24 12.51
C ILE A 27 -5.46 8.73 11.14
N ASP A 28 -5.70 9.53 10.10
CA ASP A 28 -5.28 9.21 8.74
C ASP A 28 -3.76 9.41 8.59
N GLY A 29 -3.03 8.31 8.56
CA GLY A 29 -1.56 8.31 8.40
C GLY A 29 -1.08 8.75 7.02
N ASP A 30 -1.99 8.91 6.05
CA ASP A 30 -1.69 9.34 4.69
C ASP A 30 -1.90 10.84 4.47
N SER A 31 -2.88 11.45 5.13
CA SER A 31 -3.27 12.84 4.89
C SER A 31 -3.09 13.78 6.08
N ASP A 32 -2.98 13.28 7.30
CA ASP A 32 -2.83 14.13 8.49
C ASP A 32 -1.46 14.82 8.49
N GLU A 33 -1.44 16.16 8.41
CA GLU A 33 -0.24 16.99 8.29
C GLU A 33 0.81 16.77 9.39
N ARG A 34 0.39 16.30 10.57
CA ARG A 34 1.32 15.94 11.66
C ARG A 34 2.22 14.77 11.29
N PHE A 35 1.75 13.89 10.40
CA PHE A 35 2.42 12.65 9.99
C PHE A 35 2.90 12.66 8.54
N VAL A 36 2.51 13.63 7.74
CA VAL A 36 3.09 13.87 6.41
C VAL A 36 4.39 14.65 6.55
N LYS A 37 5.46 14.17 5.94
CA LYS A 37 6.80 14.75 5.96
C LYS A 37 7.24 15.09 4.53
N PRO A 38 8.33 15.87 4.32
CA PRO A 38 8.84 16.16 2.98
C PRO A 38 9.14 14.91 2.12
N GLY A 39 9.31 13.74 2.73
CA GLY A 39 9.54 12.47 2.06
C GLY A 39 8.29 11.61 1.86
N GLY A 40 7.09 12.14 2.17
CA GLY A 40 5.82 11.43 2.04
C GLY A 40 5.11 11.15 3.37
N SER A 41 4.00 10.46 3.28
CA SER A 41 3.15 10.03 4.39
C SER A 41 3.72 8.81 5.13
N ALA A 42 3.05 8.38 6.21
CA ALA A 42 3.40 7.12 6.86
C ALA A 42 3.09 5.91 5.95
N ILE A 43 2.06 6.02 5.12
CA ILE A 43 1.71 4.98 4.14
C ILE A 43 2.75 4.91 3.03
N ASP A 44 3.16 6.06 2.46
CA ASP A 44 4.25 6.11 1.47
C ASP A 44 5.53 5.50 2.03
N ALA A 45 5.88 5.85 3.28
CA ALA A 45 7.07 5.32 3.96
C ALA A 45 7.01 3.79 4.14
N LEU A 46 5.84 3.19 4.35
CA LEU A 46 5.69 1.73 4.40
C LEU A 46 5.81 1.11 3.01
N LEU A 47 5.17 1.71 2.01
CA LEU A 47 5.10 1.15 0.65
C LEU A 47 6.45 1.09 -0.07
N VAL A 48 7.44 1.92 0.29
CA VAL A 48 8.80 1.81 -0.29
C VAL A 48 9.49 0.48 0.05
N PHE A 49 9.04 -0.23 1.08
CA PHE A 49 9.54 -1.56 1.45
C PHE A 49 8.80 -2.70 0.76
N ALA A 50 7.69 -2.41 0.05
CA ALA A 50 6.94 -3.41 -0.68
C ALA A 50 7.75 -3.92 -1.89
N LEU A 51 7.61 -5.21 -2.19
CA LEU A 51 8.30 -5.86 -3.29
C LEU A 51 7.38 -6.13 -4.47
N PRO A 52 7.86 -5.98 -5.71
CA PRO A 52 7.16 -6.50 -6.88
C PRO A 52 6.86 -8.00 -6.68
N GLY A 53 5.61 -8.39 -6.88
CA GLY A 53 5.19 -9.77 -6.61
C GLY A 53 4.76 -10.04 -5.17
N GLY A 54 4.67 -9.00 -4.34
CA GLY A 54 4.11 -9.04 -2.98
C GLY A 54 5.13 -9.31 -1.89
N GLY A 55 4.74 -8.96 -0.67
CA GLY A 55 5.59 -9.02 0.52
C GLY A 55 6.42 -7.76 0.75
N PHE A 56 7.10 -7.74 1.87
CA PHE A 56 7.90 -6.61 2.32
C PHE A 56 9.32 -7.08 2.67
N ARG A 57 10.27 -6.16 2.56
CA ARG A 57 11.63 -6.30 3.04
C ARG A 57 11.79 -5.62 4.39
N HIS A 58 12.72 -6.11 5.22
CA HIS A 58 13.03 -5.52 6.51
C HIS A 58 13.66 -4.14 6.36
N VAL A 59 14.71 -4.04 5.54
CA VAL A 59 15.43 -2.80 5.17
C VAL A 59 15.39 -2.60 3.66
N LEU A 60 15.67 -1.38 3.18
CA LEU A 60 15.52 -1.00 1.77
C LEU A 60 16.33 -1.86 0.80
N GLU A 61 17.52 -2.27 1.19
CA GLU A 61 18.42 -3.10 0.39
C GLU A 61 18.23 -4.61 0.64
N GLY A 62 17.24 -4.98 1.48
CA GLY A 62 16.97 -6.36 1.85
C GLY A 62 16.12 -7.12 0.83
N GLU A 63 16.10 -8.43 0.98
CA GLU A 63 15.18 -9.32 0.30
C GLU A 63 13.85 -9.42 1.07
N ARG A 64 12.91 -10.24 0.53
CA ARG A 64 11.64 -10.51 1.20
C ARG A 64 11.89 -11.12 2.58
N ASP A 65 11.30 -10.51 3.59
CA ASP A 65 11.34 -10.97 4.96
C ASP A 65 9.95 -11.40 5.44
N GLY A 66 9.89 -12.50 6.19
CA GLY A 66 8.60 -13.06 6.64
C GLY A 66 7.91 -12.18 7.68
N MET A 67 8.65 -11.65 8.66
CA MET A 67 8.12 -10.78 9.70
C MET A 67 7.72 -9.42 9.13
N ALA A 68 8.58 -8.83 8.29
CA ALA A 68 8.29 -7.60 7.58
C ALA A 68 7.02 -7.72 6.73
N THR A 69 6.85 -8.86 6.06
CA THR A 69 5.68 -9.14 5.22
C THR A 69 4.41 -9.26 6.05
N GLU A 70 4.45 -10.01 7.15
CA GLU A 70 3.30 -10.15 8.04
C GLU A 70 2.90 -8.81 8.64
N GLN A 71 3.84 -8.05 9.20
CA GLN A 71 3.55 -6.76 9.82
C GLN A 71 3.13 -5.69 8.79
N GLY A 72 3.71 -5.70 7.60
CA GLY A 72 3.32 -4.80 6.52
C GLY A 72 1.86 -5.02 6.10
N TYR A 73 1.45 -6.27 5.87
CA TYR A 73 0.05 -6.57 5.56
C TYR A 73 -0.89 -6.32 6.73
N TYR A 74 -0.45 -6.58 7.96
CA TYR A 74 -1.22 -6.24 9.15
C TYR A 74 -1.51 -4.74 9.21
N ALA A 75 -0.50 -3.91 9.01
CA ALA A 75 -0.64 -2.46 9.01
C ALA A 75 -1.55 -1.94 7.88
N LEU A 76 -1.39 -2.47 6.66
CA LEU A 76 -2.27 -2.11 5.54
C LEU A 76 -3.72 -2.56 5.80
N THR A 77 -3.93 -3.69 6.45
CA THR A 77 -5.28 -4.14 6.84
C THR A 77 -5.87 -3.20 7.89
N ALA A 78 -5.09 -2.76 8.88
CA ALA A 78 -5.55 -1.77 9.86
C ALA A 78 -5.95 -0.45 9.20
N TYR A 79 -5.12 0.04 8.29
CA TYR A 79 -5.39 1.26 7.55
C TYR A 79 -6.62 1.14 6.64
N PHE A 80 -6.76 0.03 5.92
CA PHE A 80 -7.93 -0.24 5.09
C PHE A 80 -9.23 -0.25 5.90
N ARG A 81 -9.24 -0.90 7.08
CA ARG A 81 -10.38 -0.90 7.99
C ARG A 81 -10.73 0.52 8.46
N PHE A 82 -9.71 1.33 8.78
CA PHE A 82 -9.89 2.74 9.12
C PHE A 82 -10.57 3.51 7.98
N LEU A 83 -10.08 3.39 6.74
CA LEU A 83 -10.67 4.04 5.57
C LEU A 83 -12.13 3.63 5.31
N GLU A 84 -12.49 2.39 5.64
CA GLU A 84 -13.86 1.89 5.53
C GLU A 84 -14.75 2.24 6.74
N GLY A 85 -14.25 2.98 7.71
CA GLY A 85 -14.98 3.34 8.92
C GLY A 85 -15.33 2.15 9.80
N LYS A 86 -14.55 1.06 9.71
CA LYS A 86 -14.70 -0.14 10.54
C LYS A 86 -13.99 0.02 11.87
N THR A 87 -14.32 -0.83 12.83
CA THR A 87 -13.59 -0.90 14.10
C THR A 87 -12.12 -1.32 13.87
N SER A 88 -11.25 -0.94 14.80
CA SER A 88 -9.80 -1.27 14.68
C SER A 88 -9.56 -2.79 14.72
N LEU A 89 -8.35 -3.22 14.36
CA LEU A 89 -7.95 -4.63 14.50
C LEU A 89 -7.90 -5.12 15.94
N TYR A 90 -7.90 -4.21 16.91
CA TYR A 90 -7.98 -4.53 18.35
C TYR A 90 -9.42 -4.62 18.85
N ASP A 91 -10.39 -4.16 18.04
CA ASP A 91 -11.81 -4.25 18.31
C ASP A 91 -12.52 -4.74 17.05
N MET A 92 -12.81 -6.03 16.99
CA MET A 92 -13.44 -6.71 15.85
C MET A 92 -14.94 -6.91 16.06
N THR A 93 -15.58 -6.11 16.90
CA THR A 93 -17.02 -6.25 17.23
C THR A 93 -17.92 -6.06 16.02
N ASP A 94 -17.51 -5.24 15.05
CA ASP A 94 -18.24 -5.05 13.78
C ASP A 94 -18.38 -6.31 12.94
N ILE A 95 -17.55 -7.32 13.19
CA ILE A 95 -17.63 -8.63 12.52
C ILE A 95 -18.59 -9.55 13.28
N LEU A 96 -18.59 -9.47 14.62
CA LEU A 96 -19.41 -10.32 15.48
C LEU A 96 -20.89 -9.97 15.41
N ASP A 97 -21.20 -8.67 15.28
CA ASP A 97 -22.59 -8.18 15.32
C ASP A 97 -23.39 -8.45 14.04
N LYS A 98 -22.74 -8.79 12.94
CA LYS A 98 -23.42 -8.90 11.65
C LYS A 98 -24.00 -10.27 11.34
N GLY A 99 -23.82 -11.30 12.16
CA GLY A 99 -24.43 -12.63 11.95
C GLY A 99 -24.37 -13.18 10.52
N GLY A 100 -23.59 -12.51 9.66
CA GLY A 100 -23.44 -12.80 8.24
C GLY A 100 -22.29 -13.76 7.97
N ASP A 101 -22.47 -14.62 6.98
CA ASP A 101 -21.41 -15.52 6.53
C ASP A 101 -20.21 -14.67 6.01
N PRO A 102 -19.03 -14.73 6.66
CA PRO A 102 -17.85 -13.95 6.26
C PRO A 102 -17.46 -14.11 4.79
N LYS A 103 -17.83 -15.25 4.18
CA LYS A 103 -17.59 -15.52 2.76
C LYS A 103 -18.46 -14.69 1.83
N VAL A 104 -19.67 -14.33 2.24
CA VAL A 104 -20.59 -13.53 1.40
C VAL A 104 -20.18 -12.07 1.42
N GLU A 105 -19.83 -11.51 2.57
CA GLU A 105 -19.38 -10.12 2.67
C GLU A 105 -18.03 -9.88 1.98
N ALA A 106 -17.07 -10.79 2.12
CA ALA A 106 -15.78 -10.69 1.43
C ALA A 106 -15.94 -10.65 -0.10
N LYS A 107 -16.85 -11.46 -0.66
CA LYS A 107 -17.16 -11.43 -2.10
C LYS A 107 -17.82 -10.12 -2.52
N THR A 108 -18.73 -9.59 -1.70
CA THR A 108 -19.45 -8.34 -1.99
C THR A 108 -18.51 -7.14 -1.91
N ASN A 109 -17.62 -7.11 -0.93
CA ASN A 109 -16.63 -6.05 -0.77
C ASN A 109 -15.56 -6.09 -1.86
N LEU A 110 -15.09 -7.28 -2.25
CA LEU A 110 -14.17 -7.46 -3.37
C LEU A 110 -14.80 -6.99 -4.69
N ALA A 111 -16.08 -7.30 -4.92
CA ALA A 111 -16.80 -6.84 -6.09
C ALA A 111 -16.94 -5.32 -6.12
N ARG A 112 -17.31 -4.68 -4.98
CA ARG A 112 -17.39 -3.22 -4.85
C ARG A 112 -16.04 -2.53 -5.04
N THR A 113 -14.96 -3.12 -4.52
CA THR A 113 -13.61 -2.59 -4.69
C THR A 113 -13.16 -2.70 -6.14
N ALA A 114 -13.46 -3.81 -6.81
CA ALA A 114 -13.19 -3.99 -8.23
C ALA A 114 -14.01 -3.00 -9.10
N GLU A 115 -15.25 -2.77 -8.75
CA GLU A 115 -16.11 -1.81 -9.45
C GLU A 115 -15.64 -0.36 -9.25
N LYS A 116 -15.22 0.01 -8.04
CA LYS A 116 -14.62 1.31 -7.74
C LYS A 116 -13.28 1.52 -8.46
N ALA A 117 -12.45 0.49 -8.52
CA ALA A 117 -11.22 0.51 -9.29
C ALA A 117 -11.48 0.64 -10.80
N ALA A 118 -12.47 -0.09 -11.33
CA ALA A 118 -12.88 0.02 -12.72
C ALA A 118 -13.44 1.40 -13.07
N GLN A 119 -14.21 2.02 -12.17
CA GLN A 119 -14.71 3.39 -12.33
C GLN A 119 -13.57 4.43 -12.28
N ALA A 120 -12.59 4.26 -11.41
CA ALA A 120 -11.41 5.12 -11.35
C ALA A 120 -10.59 5.07 -12.65
N VAL A 121 -10.49 3.88 -13.27
CA VAL A 121 -9.79 3.69 -14.55
C VAL A 121 -10.61 4.21 -15.72
N SER A 122 -11.94 4.13 -15.68
CA SER A 122 -12.82 4.64 -16.76
C SER A 122 -12.83 6.16 -16.90
N GLY A 123 -12.39 6.89 -15.87
CA GLY A 123 -12.18 8.34 -15.91
C GLY A 123 -10.86 8.78 -16.56
N ILE A 124 -9.98 7.86 -16.89
CA ILE A 124 -8.72 8.17 -17.55
C ILE A 124 -8.98 8.27 -19.07
N PRO A 125 -8.74 9.42 -19.69
CA PRO A 125 -8.96 9.57 -21.13
C PRO A 125 -8.12 8.56 -21.91
N ALA A 126 -8.68 7.92 -22.93
CA ALA A 126 -8.01 6.88 -23.70
C ALA A 126 -6.64 7.30 -24.29
N TRP A 127 -6.41 8.59 -24.52
CA TRP A 127 -5.15 9.11 -25.00
C TRP A 127 -4.00 8.99 -23.97
N THR A 128 -4.28 8.99 -22.64
CA THR A 128 -3.26 8.78 -21.62
C THR A 128 -2.72 7.35 -21.62
N LEU A 129 -3.55 6.36 -21.91
CA LEU A 129 -3.15 4.96 -22.09
C LEU A 129 -2.31 4.76 -23.36
N VAL A 130 -2.62 5.50 -24.43
CA VAL A 130 -1.85 5.44 -25.67
C VAL A 130 -0.46 6.08 -25.50
N MET A 131 -0.35 7.16 -24.73
CA MET A 131 0.92 7.84 -24.49
C MET A 131 1.88 7.01 -23.62
N THR A 132 1.37 6.28 -22.63
CA THR A 132 2.21 5.37 -21.84
C THR A 132 2.70 4.16 -22.65
N ALA A 133 1.85 3.59 -23.52
CA ALA A 133 2.26 2.53 -24.44
C ALA A 133 3.31 2.99 -25.46
N ALA A 134 3.18 4.21 -26.01
CA ALA A 134 4.13 4.77 -26.95
C ALA A 134 5.50 5.06 -26.32
N ALA A 135 5.54 5.48 -25.02
CA ALA A 135 6.78 5.70 -24.29
C ALA A 135 7.57 4.39 -24.06
N PHE A 136 6.87 3.28 -23.79
CA PHE A 136 7.49 1.96 -23.63
C PHE A 136 7.99 1.37 -24.95
N PHE A 137 7.28 1.59 -26.07
CA PHE A 137 7.72 1.14 -27.40
C PHE A 137 8.84 1.99 -27.96
N GLY A 138 8.90 3.30 -27.68
CA GLY A 138 9.95 4.21 -28.13
C GLY A 138 11.32 3.92 -27.51
N LEU A 139 11.37 3.51 -26.23
CA LEU A 139 12.64 3.14 -25.56
C LEU A 139 13.21 1.80 -26.05
N GLY A 140 12.37 0.87 -26.47
CA GLY A 140 12.81 -0.44 -26.98
C GLY A 140 13.50 -0.37 -28.33
N MET A 141 13.19 0.61 -29.16
CA MET A 141 13.77 0.75 -30.52
C MET A 141 15.15 1.42 -30.56
N VAL A 142 15.53 2.16 -29.52
CA VAL A 142 16.83 2.87 -29.46
C VAL A 142 17.97 1.95 -28.99
N MET A 143 17.68 0.87 -28.25
CA MET A 143 18.70 -0.07 -27.77
C MET A 143 19.06 -1.20 -28.76
N GLY A 144 18.35 -1.34 -29.90
CA GLY A 144 18.57 -2.41 -30.88
C GLY A 144 19.58 -2.12 -31.98
N ARG A 145 20.21 -0.91 -32.03
CA ARG A 145 21.12 -0.53 -33.11
C ARG A 145 22.55 -0.22 -32.66
N ARG A 146 23.15 -1.10 -31.89
CA ARG A 146 24.64 -1.11 -31.76
C ARG A 146 25.12 -2.54 -31.63
N LYS A 147 25.45 -3.18 -32.76
CA LYS A 147 26.65 -4.01 -32.98
C LYS A 147 26.60 -4.63 -34.37
N LYS A 148 27.35 -4.05 -35.30
CA LYS A 148 28.13 -4.75 -36.33
C LYS A 148 29.20 -3.76 -36.86
N LYS A 149 30.36 -3.85 -36.25
CA LYS A 149 31.66 -3.79 -36.92
C LYS A 149 32.69 -4.39 -35.97
#